data_a58f47a7b16b4e27e87c2d42c93bc591
#
_entry.id   a58f47a7b16b4e27e87c2d42c93bc591
#
_cell.length_a   1.000
_cell.length_b   1.000
_cell.length_c   1.000
_cell.angle_alpha   90.00
_cell.angle_beta   90.00
_cell.angle_gamma   90.00
#
_symmetry.space_group_name_H-M   'P 1'
#
loop_
_entity.id
_entity.type
_entity.pdbx_description
1 polymer ?
#
loop_
_entity_poly.entity_id
_entity_poly.type
_entity_poly.pdbx_seq_one_letter_code
_entity_poly.pdbx_strand_id
1 'polypeptide(L)'
;MKKITKILKRKFKNFNPKLKEECGVFGISDNQDASTLSTLGLHALQHRGQEGCGVVTFDGKKYHSEKRFGLVGDNFNKEEVLKSLPGNFAIAHNRYSTTAGTTLRNIQPFYADTNTGGIGVAHNGNLTNAITLRKKLV
;
A
#
# COMPACT_ATOMS: atom_id res chain seq x y z
N MET A 1 -10.36 10.71 -43.76
CA MET A 1 -10.21 11.33 -42.45
C MET A 1 -11.50 11.31 -41.59
N LYS A 2 -12.69 11.67 -42.07
CA LYS A 2 -13.95 11.69 -41.27
C LYS A 2 -14.39 10.34 -40.65
N LYS A 3 -14.05 9.20 -41.26
CA LYS A 3 -14.44 7.86 -40.78
C LYS A 3 -13.62 7.39 -39.57
N ILE A 4 -12.33 7.70 -39.51
CA ILE A 4 -11.43 7.36 -38.39
C ILE A 4 -11.80 8.15 -37.14
N THR A 5 -12.12 9.46 -37.30
CA THR A 5 -12.53 10.32 -36.19
C THR A 5 -13.84 9.84 -35.56
N LYS A 6 -14.78 9.26 -36.36
CA LYS A 6 -16.06 8.74 -35.88
C LYS A 6 -15.88 7.43 -35.11
N ILE A 7 -14.92 6.57 -35.48
CA ILE A 7 -14.57 5.32 -34.78
C ILE A 7 -13.88 5.63 -33.47
N LEU A 8 -12.94 6.57 -33.44
CA LEU A 8 -12.28 7.01 -32.22
C LEU A 8 -13.28 7.63 -31.23
N LYS A 9 -14.20 8.50 -31.70
CA LYS A 9 -15.24 9.08 -30.83
C LYS A 9 -16.22 8.02 -30.26
N ARG A 10 -16.50 6.91 -30.98
CA ARG A 10 -17.34 5.82 -30.46
C ARG A 10 -16.63 4.95 -29.43
N LYS A 11 -15.32 4.69 -29.58
CA LYS A 11 -14.52 3.92 -28.59
C LYS A 11 -14.30 4.70 -27.29
N PHE A 12 -14.22 6.03 -27.34
CA PHE A 12 -13.97 6.87 -26.16
C PHE A 12 -15.24 7.43 -25.52
N LYS A 13 -16.44 7.16 -26.06
CA LYS A 13 -17.70 7.70 -25.52
C LYS A 13 -18.08 7.14 -24.13
N ASN A 14 -17.48 6.02 -23.72
CA ASN A 14 -17.67 5.38 -22.41
C ASN A 14 -16.41 5.39 -21.53
N PHE A 15 -15.36 6.09 -21.97
CA PHE A 15 -14.20 6.29 -21.13
C PHE A 15 -14.50 7.46 -20.19
N ASN A 16 -15.00 7.15 -19.01
CA ASN A 16 -15.13 8.11 -17.92
C ASN A 16 -13.76 8.19 -17.24
N PRO A 17 -12.94 9.21 -17.48
CA PRO A 17 -11.61 9.34 -16.89
C PRO A 17 -11.70 9.89 -15.46
N LYS A 18 -12.69 9.47 -14.67
CA LYS A 18 -12.57 9.62 -13.23
C LYS A 18 -11.43 8.69 -12.82
N LEU A 19 -10.26 9.28 -12.66
CA LEU A 19 -9.16 8.66 -11.91
C LEU A 19 -9.77 8.23 -10.58
N LYS A 20 -10.03 6.93 -10.43
CA LYS A 20 -10.39 6.38 -9.13
C LYS A 20 -9.10 6.36 -8.32
N GLU A 21 -9.03 7.21 -7.34
CA GLU A 21 -7.95 7.18 -6.37
C GLU A 21 -8.11 5.92 -5.54
N GLU A 22 -7.17 5.00 -5.68
CA GLU A 22 -7.18 3.72 -4.99
C GLU A 22 -5.84 3.53 -4.27
N CYS A 23 -5.89 3.06 -3.01
CA CYS A 23 -4.76 2.88 -2.12
C CYS A 23 -3.92 4.14 -1.84
N GLY A 24 -3.28 4.19 -0.69
CA GLY A 24 -2.30 5.21 -0.30
C GLY A 24 -0.99 4.54 0.06
N VAL A 25 0.13 5.09 -0.38
CA VAL A 25 1.48 4.66 0.02
C VAL A 25 2.21 5.83 0.62
N PHE A 26 2.89 5.60 1.73
CA PHE A 26 3.74 6.59 2.40
C PHE A 26 5.06 5.93 2.78
N GLY A 27 6.14 6.69 2.70
CA GLY A 27 7.48 6.24 3.13
C GLY A 27 8.26 7.35 3.77
N ILE A 28 9.07 7.00 4.77
CA ILE A 28 9.96 7.92 5.47
C ILE A 28 11.25 7.20 5.81
N SER A 29 12.36 7.91 5.77
CA SER A 29 13.68 7.40 6.11
C SER A 29 14.43 8.37 7.01
N ASP A 30 15.32 7.80 7.82
CA ASP A 30 16.22 8.53 8.70
C ASP A 30 15.52 9.51 9.66
N ASN A 31 14.45 9.03 10.30
CA ASN A 31 13.67 9.82 11.26
C ASN A 31 13.29 8.98 12.48
N GLN A 32 13.59 9.44 13.68
CA GLN A 32 13.32 8.72 14.93
C GLN A 32 11.80 8.53 15.18
N ASP A 33 10.96 9.41 14.63
CA ASP A 33 9.50 9.34 14.73
C ASP A 33 8.87 8.66 13.50
N ALA A 34 9.61 7.78 12.80
CA ALA A 34 9.18 7.19 11.53
C ALA A 34 7.82 6.50 11.63
N SER A 35 7.54 5.76 12.71
CA SER A 35 6.24 5.10 12.92
C SER A 35 5.10 6.12 13.05
N THR A 36 5.27 7.15 13.87
CA THR A 36 4.27 8.19 14.08
C THR A 36 4.01 8.99 12.81
N LEU A 37 5.07 9.43 12.15
CA LEU A 37 4.94 10.23 10.92
C LEU A 37 4.36 9.42 9.77
N SER A 38 4.66 8.12 9.67
CA SER A 38 4.07 7.26 8.65
C SER A 38 2.58 7.02 8.90
N THR A 39 2.14 6.89 10.15
CA THR A 39 0.71 6.78 10.47
C THR A 39 -0.04 8.09 10.22
N LEU A 40 0.55 9.24 10.52
CA LEU A 40 -0.01 10.55 10.16
C LEU A 40 -0.10 10.74 8.66
N GLY A 41 0.94 10.34 7.91
CA GLY A 41 0.92 10.34 6.45
C GLY A 41 -0.18 9.47 5.87
N LEU A 42 -0.37 8.25 6.42
CA LEU A 42 -1.49 7.39 6.03
C LEU A 42 -2.85 7.98 6.39
N HIS A 43 -2.98 8.63 7.54
CA HIS A 43 -4.21 9.28 7.94
C HIS A 43 -4.59 10.40 6.95
N ALA A 44 -3.62 11.19 6.51
CA ALA A 44 -3.82 12.19 5.45
C ALA A 44 -4.24 11.55 4.11
N LEU A 45 -3.80 10.32 3.83
CA LEU A 45 -4.16 9.53 2.66
C LEU A 45 -5.39 8.61 2.87
N GLN A 46 -6.13 8.77 3.98
CA GLN A 46 -7.23 7.85 4.34
C GLN A 46 -8.35 7.81 3.28
N HIS A 47 -8.57 8.92 2.59
CA HIS A 47 -9.55 9.00 1.50
C HIS A 47 -9.26 8.05 0.33
N ARG A 48 -8.01 7.54 0.22
CA ARG A 48 -7.57 6.62 -0.84
C ARG A 48 -7.81 5.15 -0.50
N GLY A 49 -8.04 4.79 0.77
CA GLY A 49 -8.30 3.41 1.17
C GLY A 49 -8.76 3.32 2.62
N GLN A 50 -9.83 2.57 2.86
CA GLN A 50 -10.51 2.48 4.17
C GLN A 50 -10.69 1.05 4.66
N GLU A 51 -10.30 0.04 3.88
CA GLU A 51 -10.54 -1.37 4.22
C GLU A 51 -9.49 -1.95 5.14
N GLY A 52 -8.29 -1.41 5.09
CA GLY A 52 -7.20 -1.83 5.94
C GLY A 52 -5.98 -0.93 5.79
N CYS A 53 -5.13 -0.96 6.79
CA CYS A 53 -3.91 -0.18 6.85
C CYS A 53 -2.78 -1.00 7.46
N GLY A 54 -1.56 -0.71 7.04
CA GLY A 54 -0.39 -1.37 7.54
C GLY A 54 0.83 -0.45 7.56
N VAL A 55 1.70 -0.71 8.51
CA VAL A 55 2.99 -0.04 8.67
C VAL A 55 4.05 -1.11 8.87
N VAL A 56 5.17 -0.96 8.21
CA VAL A 56 6.39 -1.72 8.43
C VAL A 56 7.51 -0.75 8.72
N THR A 57 8.23 -0.99 9.81
CA THR A 57 9.43 -0.22 10.18
C THR A 57 10.67 -1.10 10.16
N PHE A 58 11.84 -0.48 10.09
CA PHE A 58 13.13 -1.14 10.18
C PHE A 58 14.02 -0.41 11.19
N ASP A 59 14.53 -1.16 12.19
CA ASP A 59 15.33 -0.61 13.28
C ASP A 59 16.85 -0.72 13.06
N GLY A 60 17.26 -1.06 11.83
CA GLY A 60 18.66 -1.33 11.49
C GLY A 60 19.06 -2.80 11.64
N LYS A 61 18.20 -3.63 12.23
CA LYS A 61 18.47 -5.08 12.43
C LYS A 61 17.33 -5.94 11.91
N LYS A 62 16.08 -5.58 12.18
CA LYS A 62 14.90 -6.37 11.80
C LYS A 62 13.74 -5.48 11.42
N TYR A 63 12.78 -6.10 10.74
CA TYR A 63 11.51 -5.48 10.41
C TYR A 63 10.49 -5.69 11.53
N HIS A 64 9.68 -4.66 11.76
CA HIS A 64 8.51 -4.71 12.64
C HIS A 64 7.28 -4.37 11.80
N SER A 65 6.16 -5.03 12.03
CA SER A 65 4.98 -4.88 11.19
C SER A 65 3.70 -4.87 12.01
N GLU A 66 2.85 -3.91 11.73
CA GLU A 66 1.48 -3.84 12.22
C GLU A 66 0.52 -3.72 11.04
N LYS A 67 -0.50 -4.58 11.01
CA LYS A 67 -1.54 -4.63 9.97
C LYS A 67 -2.90 -4.72 10.64
N ARG A 68 -3.83 -3.87 10.21
CA ARG A 68 -5.17 -3.76 10.79
C ARG A 68 -6.23 -3.60 9.69
N PHE A 69 -7.43 -4.10 9.96
CA PHE A 69 -8.61 -3.75 9.18
C PHE A 69 -9.13 -2.38 9.58
N GLY A 70 -9.74 -1.66 8.63
CA GLY A 70 -10.39 -0.38 8.86
C GLY A 70 -9.45 0.82 8.83
N LEU A 71 -9.84 1.87 9.53
CA LEU A 71 -9.23 3.19 9.43
C LEU A 71 -7.92 3.29 10.24
N VAL A 72 -7.01 4.13 9.77
CA VAL A 72 -5.72 4.40 10.44
C VAL A 72 -5.97 5.00 11.83
N GLY A 73 -6.86 6.00 11.92
CA GLY A 73 -7.14 6.69 13.18
C GLY A 73 -7.69 5.78 14.28
N ASP A 74 -8.42 4.73 13.92
CA ASP A 74 -8.97 3.78 14.89
C ASP A 74 -7.93 2.78 15.38
N ASN A 75 -6.93 2.48 14.56
CA ASN A 75 -6.00 1.38 14.77
C ASN A 75 -4.61 1.81 15.26
N PHE A 76 -4.16 3.01 14.89
CA PHE A 76 -2.82 3.51 15.21
C PHE A 76 -2.84 4.73 16.14
N ASN A 77 -3.94 4.96 16.86
CA ASN A 77 -4.08 6.00 17.88
C ASN A 77 -3.53 5.61 19.26
N LYS A 78 -3.15 4.35 19.45
CA LYS A 78 -2.63 3.84 20.71
C LYS A 78 -1.11 3.86 20.72
N GLU A 79 -0.55 4.43 21.78
CA GLU A 79 0.91 4.51 21.94
C GLU A 79 1.60 3.14 21.93
N GLU A 80 0.95 2.11 22.46
CA GLU A 80 1.45 0.73 22.48
C GLU A 80 1.67 0.18 21.06
N VAL A 81 0.78 0.51 20.12
CA VAL A 81 0.91 0.09 18.71
C VAL A 81 2.09 0.81 18.04
N LEU A 82 2.27 2.10 18.33
CA LEU A 82 3.42 2.84 17.80
C LEU A 82 4.74 2.36 18.40
N LYS A 83 4.76 1.99 19.68
CA LYS A 83 5.93 1.40 20.35
C LYS A 83 6.31 0.02 19.80
N SER A 84 5.36 -0.74 19.24
CA SER A 84 5.65 -2.02 18.58
C SER A 84 6.33 -1.86 17.22
N LEU A 85 6.46 -0.63 16.72
CA LEU A 85 7.04 -0.25 15.45
C LEU A 85 8.30 0.62 15.62
N PRO A 86 9.34 0.14 16.31
CA PRO A 86 10.59 0.89 16.46
C PRO A 86 11.34 1.01 15.13
N GLY A 87 12.25 1.99 15.05
CA GLY A 87 13.12 2.19 13.91
C GLY A 87 13.00 3.58 13.32
N ASN A 88 13.93 3.89 12.42
CA ASN A 88 14.02 5.17 11.75
C ASN A 88 13.67 5.15 10.26
N PHE A 89 13.26 3.98 9.76
CA PHE A 89 12.70 3.78 8.43
C PHE A 89 11.29 3.21 8.54
N ALA A 90 10.36 3.73 7.76
CA ALA A 90 9.01 3.19 7.69
C ALA A 90 8.45 3.26 6.28
N ILE A 91 7.69 2.25 5.92
CA ILE A 91 6.77 2.26 4.77
C ILE A 91 5.38 1.89 5.25
N ALA A 92 4.37 2.51 4.66
CA ALA A 92 3.01 2.38 5.11
C ALA A 92 2.02 2.37 3.93
N HIS A 93 0.87 1.73 4.10
CA HIS A 93 -0.09 1.52 3.04
C HIS A 93 -1.53 1.52 3.54
N ASN A 94 -2.42 2.27 2.86
CA ASN A 94 -3.86 2.17 2.97
C ASN A 94 -4.43 1.34 1.83
N ARG A 95 -5.20 0.30 2.17
CA ARG A 95 -5.78 -0.61 1.19
C ARG A 95 -7.16 -0.15 0.74
N TYR A 96 -7.34 -0.15 -0.58
CA TYR A 96 -8.62 -0.20 -1.26
C TYR A 96 -8.65 -1.47 -2.11
N SER A 97 -9.69 -2.31 -1.96
CA SER A 97 -9.76 -3.61 -2.61
C SER A 97 -10.39 -3.50 -4.00
N THR A 98 -9.62 -3.83 -5.03
CA THR A 98 -10.11 -3.83 -6.42
C THR A 98 -10.47 -5.21 -6.95
N THR A 99 -9.74 -6.25 -6.52
CA THR A 99 -9.83 -7.59 -7.15
C THR A 99 -9.80 -8.77 -6.19
N ALA A 100 -9.33 -8.61 -4.97
CA ALA A 100 -9.26 -9.68 -3.97
C ALA A 100 -9.88 -9.22 -2.66
N GLY A 101 -10.63 -10.08 -1.99
CA GLY A 101 -11.18 -9.80 -0.68
C GLY A 101 -10.11 -9.32 0.31
N THR A 102 -10.51 -8.50 1.26
CA THR A 102 -9.59 -7.97 2.26
C THR A 102 -9.33 -9.01 3.33
N THR A 103 -8.13 -9.57 3.33
CA THR A 103 -7.58 -10.40 4.40
C THR A 103 -6.34 -9.71 4.98
N LEU A 104 -5.99 -9.98 6.23
CA LEU A 104 -4.77 -9.43 6.85
C LEU A 104 -3.52 -9.75 6.03
N ARG A 105 -3.49 -10.94 5.40
CA ARG A 105 -2.39 -11.35 4.53
C ARG A 105 -2.22 -10.45 3.31
N ASN A 106 -3.30 -9.83 2.83
CA ASN A 106 -3.29 -8.96 1.64
C ASN A 106 -3.07 -7.49 1.99
N ILE A 107 -3.04 -7.13 3.28
CA ILE A 107 -2.71 -5.77 3.71
C ILE A 107 -1.20 -5.58 3.58
N GLN A 108 -0.82 -4.53 2.86
CA GLN A 108 0.57 -4.12 2.69
C GLN A 108 0.97 -3.15 3.82
N PRO A 109 2.28 -2.91 4.05
CA PRO A 109 3.43 -3.40 3.28
C PRO A 109 3.72 -4.90 3.50
N PHE A 110 4.37 -5.52 2.50
CA PHE A 110 5.00 -6.82 2.64
C PHE A 110 6.47 -6.67 3.01
N TYR A 111 7.02 -7.63 3.74
CA TYR A 111 8.45 -7.70 3.99
C TYR A 111 8.92 -9.16 4.00
N ALA A 112 10.17 -9.36 3.67
CA ALA A 112 10.82 -10.65 3.72
C ALA A 112 12.30 -10.49 4.04
N ASP A 113 12.85 -11.43 4.79
CA ASP A 113 14.28 -11.56 4.98
C ASP A 113 14.85 -12.42 3.85
N THR A 114 15.94 -11.96 3.27
CA THR A 114 16.65 -12.64 2.19
C THR A 114 18.12 -12.88 2.60
N ASN A 115 18.82 -13.74 1.86
CA ASN A 115 20.24 -14.01 2.13
C ASN A 115 21.14 -12.76 2.00
N THR A 116 20.67 -11.73 1.31
CA THR A 116 21.42 -10.47 1.09
C THR A 116 20.89 -9.31 1.95
N GLY A 117 19.97 -9.58 2.87
CA GLY A 117 19.28 -8.59 3.71
C GLY A 117 17.77 -8.65 3.54
N GLY A 118 17.07 -7.84 4.29
CA GLY A 118 15.62 -7.76 4.21
C GLY A 118 15.14 -6.80 3.12
N ILE A 119 13.92 -7.03 2.65
CA ILE A 119 13.22 -6.14 1.72
C ILE A 119 11.81 -5.85 2.21
N GLY A 120 11.41 -4.58 2.21
CA GLY A 120 10.03 -4.14 2.46
C GLY A 120 9.44 -3.50 1.21
N VAL A 121 8.19 -3.84 0.87
CA VAL A 121 7.52 -3.36 -0.35
C VAL A 121 6.08 -2.93 -0.06
N ALA A 122 5.72 -1.77 -0.57
CA ALA A 122 4.34 -1.30 -0.68
C ALA A 122 4.11 -0.70 -2.07
N HIS A 123 2.94 -0.94 -2.65
CA HIS A 123 2.63 -0.43 -3.98
C HIS A 123 1.14 -0.16 -4.17
N ASN A 124 0.83 0.78 -5.05
CA ASN A 124 -0.50 0.97 -5.62
C ASN A 124 -0.53 0.33 -7.01
N GLY A 125 -1.45 -0.58 -7.24
CA GLY A 125 -1.64 -1.21 -8.54
C GLY A 125 -1.86 -2.72 -8.47
N ASN A 126 -2.08 -3.32 -9.64
CA ASN A 126 -2.29 -4.74 -9.82
C ASN A 126 -1.36 -5.30 -10.89
N LEU A 127 -0.82 -6.50 -10.65
CA LEU A 127 -0.06 -7.23 -11.65
C LEU A 127 -1.03 -7.88 -12.65
N THR A 128 -1.01 -7.45 -13.89
CA THR A 128 -1.85 -8.02 -14.96
C THR A 128 -1.45 -9.43 -15.35
N ASN A 129 -0.21 -9.83 -15.07
CA ASN A 129 0.40 -11.11 -15.41
C ASN A 129 0.80 -11.94 -14.16
N ALA A 130 0.19 -11.71 -13.01
CA ALA A 130 0.53 -12.34 -11.73
C ALA A 130 0.58 -13.88 -11.80
N ILE A 131 -0.40 -14.51 -12.47
CA ILE A 131 -0.46 -15.97 -12.62
C ILE A 131 0.74 -16.48 -13.43
N THR A 132 1.11 -15.79 -14.50
CA THR A 132 2.27 -16.17 -15.34
C THR A 132 3.58 -16.00 -14.58
N LEU A 133 3.73 -14.92 -13.84
CA LEU A 133 4.91 -14.69 -13.00
C LEU A 133 5.03 -15.75 -11.91
N ARG A 134 3.93 -16.05 -11.21
CA ARG A 134 3.93 -17.09 -10.17
C ARG A 134 4.38 -18.45 -10.69
N LYS A 135 3.91 -18.87 -11.88
CA LYS A 135 4.33 -20.13 -12.52
C LYS A 135 5.81 -20.17 -12.90
N LYS A 136 6.45 -19.02 -13.06
CA LYS A 136 7.90 -18.93 -13.37
C LYS A 136 8.78 -18.95 -12.12
N LEU A 137 8.20 -18.61 -10.95
CA LEU A 137 8.92 -18.49 -9.68
C LEU A 137 8.78 -19.74 -8.79
N VAL A 138 7.88 -20.63 -9.14
CA VAL A 138 7.62 -21.93 -8.50
C VAL A 138 7.90 -23.06 -9.49
#